data_aaf57538025e45680dd2eaed5f5117f0
#
_entry.id   aaf57538025e45680dd2eaed5f5117f0
#
_cell.length_a   1.000
_cell.length_b   1.000
_cell.length_c   1.000
_cell.angle_alpha   90.00
_cell.angle_beta   90.00
_cell.angle_gamma   90.00
#
_symmetry.space_group_name_H-M   'P 1'
#
loop_
_entity.id
_entity.type
_entity.pdbx_description
1 polymer ?
#
loop_
_entity_poly.entity_id
_entity_poly.type
_entity_poly.pdbx_seq_one_letter_code
_entity_poly.pdbx_strand_id
1 'polypeptide(L)'
;NAARGGVIVENDLVDALSKGQLAGAALDVFDTEPKLDSPLFGRADVLVTPHLGASTNEAQDRAGLTIAEQVALALDGDFVPFAVNIAADEASDALRPYLGIAERLGAFFSGLVGELPTEIEVKVAGEISGYETKILVLSVLRGILNKACDGPVTFVNAFQRADELGVQVSDSGSRDAGEFRNLVEVRGGSHAVAGTLIRSGNEPRIVMIDDHSVEVPLAKHILVIRNDDRPGMIGTVGTILGGADVNISFMGLGRDGVGDHALMALASDHSIAEATLEDLRSEAGIQSASVVALE
;
A
#
# COMPACT_ATOMS: atom_id res chain seq x y z
N ASN A 1 -29.90 -3.79 23.92
CA ASN A 1 -29.01 -4.36 22.92
C ASN A 1 -29.63 -4.26 21.51
N ALA A 2 -29.00 -3.48 20.67
CA ALA A 2 -29.36 -3.36 19.24
C ALA A 2 -28.13 -3.65 18.36
N ALA A 3 -27.12 -4.37 18.89
CA ALA A 3 -25.89 -4.71 18.19
C ALA A 3 -25.97 -6.10 17.55
N ARG A 4 -25.76 -7.13 18.35
CA ARG A 4 -25.86 -8.55 17.93
C ARG A 4 -26.32 -9.43 19.10
N GLY A 5 -26.94 -10.57 18.77
CA GLY A 5 -27.21 -11.64 19.72
C GLY A 5 -25.91 -12.18 20.34
N GLY A 6 -26.00 -12.80 21.51
CA GLY A 6 -24.87 -13.34 22.25
C GLY A 6 -24.02 -12.31 23.00
N VAL A 7 -24.21 -10.98 22.78
CA VAL A 7 -23.55 -9.92 23.56
C VAL A 7 -24.09 -9.84 24.99
N ILE A 8 -25.35 -10.22 25.21
CA ILE A 8 -26.01 -10.32 26.51
C ILE A 8 -26.52 -11.74 26.70
N VAL A 9 -26.20 -12.36 27.84
CA VAL A 9 -26.76 -13.64 28.24
C VAL A 9 -28.16 -13.42 28.80
N GLU A 10 -29.18 -13.96 28.10
CA GLU A 10 -30.60 -13.69 28.44
C GLU A 10 -30.95 -14.11 29.89
N ASN A 11 -30.47 -15.25 30.36
CA ASN A 11 -30.74 -15.71 31.73
C ASN A 11 -30.14 -14.79 32.80
N ASP A 12 -28.92 -14.28 32.56
CA ASP A 12 -28.26 -13.36 33.49
C ASP A 12 -28.98 -12.01 33.53
N LEU A 13 -29.50 -11.58 32.38
CA LEU A 13 -30.33 -10.38 32.27
C LEU A 13 -31.65 -10.53 33.03
N VAL A 14 -32.33 -11.67 32.92
CA VAL A 14 -33.54 -11.98 33.70
C VAL A 14 -33.26 -11.93 35.19
N ASP A 15 -32.14 -12.50 35.62
CA ASP A 15 -31.72 -12.53 37.02
C ASP A 15 -31.45 -11.12 37.56
N ALA A 16 -30.74 -10.28 36.77
CA ALA A 16 -30.43 -8.89 37.13
C ALA A 16 -31.69 -8.04 37.28
N LEU A 17 -32.64 -8.16 36.33
CA LEU A 17 -33.95 -7.50 36.38
C LEU A 17 -34.76 -7.96 37.59
N SER A 18 -34.81 -9.27 37.87
CA SER A 18 -35.57 -9.85 38.97
C SER A 18 -35.03 -9.48 40.37
N LYS A 19 -33.72 -9.23 40.45
CA LYS A 19 -33.03 -8.72 41.66
C LYS A 19 -33.09 -7.18 41.79
N GLY A 20 -33.70 -6.49 40.85
CA GLY A 20 -33.79 -5.03 40.85
C GLY A 20 -32.45 -4.34 40.62
N GLN A 21 -31.48 -5.04 40.08
CA GLN A 21 -30.17 -4.50 39.72
C GLN A 21 -30.25 -3.60 38.46
N LEU A 22 -31.24 -3.86 37.61
CA LEU A 22 -31.59 -3.07 36.40
C LEU A 22 -33.06 -2.66 36.52
N ALA A 23 -33.34 -1.43 36.13
CA ALA A 23 -34.70 -0.88 36.09
C ALA A 23 -35.52 -1.38 34.89
N GLY A 24 -34.86 -1.80 33.82
CA GLY A 24 -35.45 -2.30 32.58
C GLY A 24 -34.40 -2.61 31.52
N ALA A 25 -34.85 -3.24 30.44
CA ALA A 25 -34.01 -3.57 29.30
C ALA A 25 -34.78 -3.41 27.99
N ALA A 26 -34.04 -3.18 26.89
CA ALA A 26 -34.56 -3.22 25.54
C ALA A 26 -33.63 -4.05 24.63
N LEU A 27 -34.20 -4.97 23.88
CA LEU A 27 -33.47 -5.87 22.98
C LEU A 27 -34.12 -5.87 21.59
N ASP A 28 -33.31 -5.62 20.58
CA ASP A 28 -33.71 -5.76 19.16
C ASP A 28 -33.11 -7.01 18.52
N VAL A 29 -32.14 -7.64 19.20
CA VAL A 29 -31.35 -8.78 18.68
C VAL A 29 -31.24 -9.89 19.72
N PHE A 30 -31.19 -11.14 19.22
CA PHE A 30 -31.16 -12.36 20.02
C PHE A 30 -30.09 -13.32 19.48
N ASP A 31 -29.64 -14.28 20.32
CA ASP A 31 -28.64 -15.29 19.97
C ASP A 31 -29.09 -16.22 18.82
N THR A 32 -30.38 -16.45 18.70
CA THR A 32 -31.02 -17.19 17.60
C THR A 32 -32.20 -16.39 17.08
N GLU A 33 -32.22 -16.12 15.79
CA GLU A 33 -33.27 -15.34 15.13
C GLU A 33 -33.89 -16.14 13.98
N PRO A 34 -35.22 -16.18 13.82
CA PRO A 34 -36.24 -15.54 14.67
C PRO A 34 -36.34 -16.20 16.03
N LYS A 35 -36.36 -15.38 17.11
CA LYS A 35 -36.56 -15.85 18.49
C LYS A 35 -38.09 -16.04 18.71
N LEU A 36 -38.50 -17.26 18.96
CA LEU A 36 -39.95 -17.60 19.16
C LEU A 36 -40.31 -17.68 20.63
N ASP A 37 -39.34 -17.94 21.51
CA ASP A 37 -39.51 -18.07 22.94
C ASP A 37 -38.32 -17.52 23.69
N SER A 38 -38.57 -16.71 24.71
CA SER A 38 -37.54 -16.14 25.59
C SER A 38 -38.17 -15.82 26.96
N PRO A 39 -37.45 -16.03 28.08
CA PRO A 39 -37.90 -15.63 29.39
C PRO A 39 -38.03 -14.11 29.58
N LEU A 40 -37.56 -13.33 28.61
CA LEU A 40 -37.70 -11.87 28.52
C LEU A 40 -39.04 -11.43 27.95
N PHE A 41 -39.74 -12.29 27.22
CA PHE A 41 -41.00 -11.94 26.56
C PHE A 41 -42.13 -11.78 27.58
N GLY A 42 -42.96 -10.75 27.36
CA GLY A 42 -44.11 -10.44 28.23
C GLY A 42 -43.76 -9.80 29.57
N ARG A 43 -42.47 -9.53 29.86
CA ARG A 43 -42.07 -8.76 31.07
C ARG A 43 -42.41 -7.28 30.89
N ALA A 44 -42.95 -6.66 31.92
CA ALA A 44 -43.31 -5.23 31.91
C ALA A 44 -42.10 -4.28 31.92
N ASP A 45 -40.94 -4.79 32.36
CA ASP A 45 -39.65 -4.08 32.44
C ASP A 45 -38.76 -4.35 31.24
N VAL A 46 -39.26 -5.05 30.19
CA VAL A 46 -38.49 -5.40 28.99
C VAL A 46 -39.23 -5.00 27.72
N LEU A 47 -38.59 -4.25 26.85
CA LEU A 47 -39.04 -3.98 25.49
C LEU A 47 -38.28 -4.87 24.52
N VAL A 48 -38.98 -5.56 23.64
CA VAL A 48 -38.37 -6.40 22.59
C VAL A 48 -38.92 -5.99 21.22
N THR A 49 -38.03 -6.03 20.22
CA THR A 49 -38.35 -5.81 18.82
C THR A 49 -37.72 -6.90 17.95
N PRO A 50 -38.30 -7.24 16.79
CA PRO A 50 -37.82 -8.35 15.95
C PRO A 50 -36.74 -7.91 14.96
N HIS A 51 -35.61 -7.39 15.46
CA HIS A 51 -34.45 -6.95 14.70
C HIS A 51 -34.80 -5.85 13.66
N LEU A 52 -35.34 -4.73 14.14
CA LEU A 52 -35.81 -3.63 13.32
C LEU A 52 -34.84 -2.46 13.19
N GLY A 53 -33.69 -2.49 13.81
CA GLY A 53 -32.73 -1.39 13.86
C GLY A 53 -32.32 -0.82 12.50
N ALA A 54 -32.26 -1.67 11.46
CA ALA A 54 -31.97 -1.28 10.10
C ALA A 54 -33.19 -1.29 9.16
N SER A 55 -34.41 -1.42 9.69
CA SER A 55 -35.64 -1.59 8.90
C SER A 55 -36.41 -0.27 8.67
N THR A 56 -35.81 0.88 9.00
CA THR A 56 -36.38 2.18 8.63
C THR A 56 -35.99 2.54 7.19
N ASN A 57 -36.82 3.35 6.52
CA ASN A 57 -36.52 3.81 5.15
C ASN A 57 -35.18 4.55 5.10
N GLU A 58 -34.91 5.40 6.08
CA GLU A 58 -33.67 6.18 6.17
C GLU A 58 -32.43 5.28 6.35
N ALA A 59 -32.56 4.19 7.12
CA ALA A 59 -31.46 3.24 7.33
C ALA A 59 -31.18 2.45 6.05
N GLN A 60 -32.23 2.01 5.34
CA GLN A 60 -32.12 1.29 4.09
C GLN A 60 -31.55 2.17 2.97
N ASP A 61 -32.02 3.41 2.84
CA ASP A 61 -31.51 4.36 1.85
C ASP A 61 -30.02 4.66 2.11
N ARG A 62 -29.64 4.89 3.37
CA ARG A 62 -28.24 5.12 3.75
C ARG A 62 -27.37 3.90 3.42
N ALA A 63 -27.81 2.70 3.79
CA ALA A 63 -27.08 1.47 3.50
C ALA A 63 -26.93 1.26 1.98
N GLY A 64 -28.00 1.50 1.21
CA GLY A 64 -27.99 1.40 -0.25
C GLY A 64 -27.03 2.36 -0.92
N LEU A 65 -27.04 3.62 -0.53
CA LEU A 65 -26.11 4.64 -1.04
C LEU A 65 -24.66 4.31 -0.66
N THR A 66 -24.42 3.98 0.61
CA THR A 66 -23.07 3.65 1.08
C THR A 66 -22.51 2.45 0.33
N ILE A 67 -23.28 1.35 0.18
CA ILE A 67 -22.75 0.17 -0.54
C ILE A 67 -22.52 0.45 -2.01
N ALA A 68 -23.38 1.25 -2.66
CA ALA A 68 -23.18 1.64 -4.06
C ALA A 68 -21.88 2.43 -4.25
N GLU A 69 -21.57 3.36 -3.35
CA GLU A 69 -20.30 4.12 -3.34
C GLU A 69 -19.11 3.17 -3.15
N GLN A 70 -19.18 2.24 -2.19
CA GLN A 70 -18.10 1.27 -1.95
C GLN A 70 -17.88 0.34 -3.15
N VAL A 71 -18.94 -0.09 -3.81
CA VAL A 71 -18.84 -0.91 -5.03
C VAL A 71 -18.22 -0.12 -6.19
N ALA A 72 -18.56 1.15 -6.36
CA ALA A 72 -17.95 2.00 -7.37
C ALA A 72 -16.44 2.13 -7.13
N LEU A 73 -16.02 2.46 -5.90
CA LEU A 73 -14.60 2.50 -5.52
C LEU A 73 -13.87 1.17 -5.81
N ALA A 74 -14.51 0.04 -5.49
CA ALA A 74 -13.94 -1.28 -5.74
C ALA A 74 -13.74 -1.56 -7.24
N LEU A 75 -14.71 -1.17 -8.08
CA LEU A 75 -14.64 -1.35 -9.53
C LEU A 75 -13.59 -0.45 -10.19
N ASP A 76 -13.41 0.76 -9.67
CA ASP A 76 -12.38 1.70 -10.10
C ASP A 76 -10.99 1.31 -9.58
N GLY A 77 -10.90 0.27 -8.72
CA GLY A 77 -9.64 -0.18 -8.10
C GLY A 77 -9.16 0.73 -6.97
N ASP A 78 -10.01 1.63 -6.52
CA ASP A 78 -9.72 2.54 -5.42
C ASP A 78 -9.82 1.85 -4.04
N PHE A 79 -9.31 2.54 -3.02
CA PHE A 79 -9.42 2.07 -1.65
C PHE A 79 -10.88 2.04 -1.18
N VAL A 80 -11.30 0.88 -0.64
CA VAL A 80 -12.68 0.62 -0.16
C VAL A 80 -12.69 0.60 1.38
N PRO A 81 -13.06 1.70 2.06
CA PRO A 81 -12.96 1.82 3.52
C PRO A 81 -13.72 0.77 4.33
N PHE A 82 -14.79 0.21 3.76
CA PHE A 82 -15.68 -0.75 4.45
C PHE A 82 -15.53 -2.19 3.92
N ALA A 83 -14.47 -2.51 3.20
CA ALA A 83 -14.20 -3.87 2.78
C ALA A 83 -13.89 -4.75 4.02
N VAL A 84 -14.55 -5.93 4.11
CA VAL A 84 -14.40 -6.84 5.27
C VAL A 84 -13.01 -7.43 5.45
N ASN A 85 -12.21 -7.45 4.41
CA ASN A 85 -10.83 -7.95 4.41
C ASN A 85 -9.78 -6.84 4.56
N ILE A 86 -10.22 -5.59 4.75
CA ILE A 86 -9.39 -4.41 5.04
C ILE A 86 -9.94 -3.81 6.34
N ALA A 87 -9.10 -3.64 7.36
CA ALA A 87 -9.56 -3.01 8.60
C ALA A 87 -9.86 -1.52 8.35
N ALA A 88 -11.02 -1.05 8.83
CA ALA A 88 -11.48 0.34 8.61
C ALA A 88 -10.50 1.39 9.15
N ASP A 89 -9.72 1.05 10.17
CA ASP A 89 -8.70 1.90 10.78
C ASP A 89 -7.38 1.97 9.96
N GLU A 90 -7.22 1.11 8.94
CA GLU A 90 -5.99 1.03 8.14
C GLU A 90 -5.76 2.28 7.28
N ALA A 91 -6.80 3.03 6.92
CA ALA A 91 -6.67 4.26 6.13
C ALA A 91 -6.71 5.51 7.00
N SER A 92 -5.85 5.60 8.02
CA SER A 92 -5.71 6.85 8.77
C SER A 92 -5.31 8.00 7.82
N ASP A 93 -5.76 9.22 8.10
CA ASP A 93 -5.40 10.41 7.31
C ASP A 93 -3.87 10.59 7.21
N ALA A 94 -3.12 10.01 8.16
CA ALA A 94 -1.66 10.00 8.15
C ALA A 94 -1.04 9.09 7.06
N LEU A 95 -1.70 7.98 6.69
CA LEU A 95 -1.20 7.03 5.70
C LEU A 95 -1.63 7.38 4.27
N ARG A 96 -2.78 8.04 4.09
CA ARG A 96 -3.32 8.38 2.75
C ARG A 96 -2.31 9.01 1.80
N PRO A 97 -1.48 10.00 2.21
CA PRO A 97 -0.50 10.60 1.31
C PRO A 97 0.54 9.60 0.79
N TYR A 98 0.76 8.50 1.54
CA TYR A 98 1.77 7.48 1.22
C TYR A 98 1.26 6.36 0.31
N LEU A 99 -0.05 6.22 0.07
CA LEU A 99 -0.60 5.16 -0.78
C LEU A 99 -0.06 5.23 -2.21
N GLY A 100 -0.10 6.41 -2.81
CA GLY A 100 0.37 6.61 -4.18
C GLY A 100 1.87 6.39 -4.35
N ILE A 101 2.69 6.80 -3.37
CA ILE A 101 4.12 6.53 -3.44
C ILE A 101 4.42 5.05 -3.22
N ALA A 102 3.73 4.38 -2.30
CA ALA A 102 3.89 2.96 -2.03
C ALA A 102 3.59 2.11 -3.28
N GLU A 103 2.50 2.40 -3.98
CA GLU A 103 2.15 1.72 -5.24
C GLU A 103 3.21 1.96 -6.33
N ARG A 104 3.63 3.20 -6.52
CA ARG A 104 4.65 3.53 -7.54
C ARG A 104 6.04 2.99 -7.20
N LEU A 105 6.39 2.87 -5.90
CA LEU A 105 7.60 2.17 -5.47
C LEU A 105 7.53 0.68 -5.81
N GLY A 106 6.37 0.06 -5.60
CA GLY A 106 6.14 -1.34 -6.00
C GLY A 106 6.31 -1.53 -7.51
N ALA A 107 5.72 -0.63 -8.32
CA ALA A 107 5.88 -0.66 -9.78
C ALA A 107 7.33 -0.42 -10.23
N PHE A 108 8.04 0.50 -9.56
CA PHE A 108 9.45 0.75 -9.81
C PHE A 108 10.31 -0.46 -9.44
N PHE A 109 10.08 -1.05 -8.28
CA PHE A 109 10.76 -2.26 -7.83
C PHE A 109 10.58 -3.40 -8.83
N SER A 110 9.34 -3.68 -9.25
CA SER A 110 9.03 -4.71 -10.26
C SER A 110 9.79 -4.48 -11.57
N GLY A 111 9.84 -3.22 -12.04
CA GLY A 111 10.58 -2.87 -13.26
C GLY A 111 12.10 -2.97 -13.11
N LEU A 112 12.62 -2.74 -11.90
CA LEU A 112 14.06 -2.83 -11.61
C LEU A 112 14.54 -4.27 -11.55
N VAL A 113 13.75 -5.15 -10.91
CA VAL A 113 14.10 -6.56 -10.70
C VAL A 113 13.89 -7.39 -11.96
N GLY A 114 12.92 -7.08 -12.78
CA GLY A 114 12.55 -7.80 -14.00
C GLY A 114 11.77 -9.08 -13.75
N GLU A 115 12.26 -9.99 -12.90
CA GLU A 115 11.57 -11.21 -12.50
C GLU A 115 10.97 -11.07 -11.10
N LEU A 116 9.77 -11.58 -10.90
CA LEU A 116 9.08 -11.50 -9.61
C LEU A 116 9.80 -12.32 -8.55
N PRO A 117 10.28 -11.74 -7.44
CA PRO A 117 10.92 -12.50 -6.37
C PRO A 117 9.91 -13.39 -5.63
N THR A 118 10.39 -14.51 -5.10
CA THR A 118 9.58 -15.42 -4.27
C THR A 118 9.28 -14.87 -2.87
N GLU A 119 10.08 -13.90 -2.42
CA GLU A 119 9.91 -13.24 -1.13
C GLU A 119 9.98 -11.72 -1.31
N ILE A 120 9.02 -11.01 -0.72
CA ILE A 120 8.94 -9.55 -0.72
C ILE A 120 8.77 -9.10 0.73
N GLU A 121 9.65 -8.22 1.18
CA GLU A 121 9.52 -7.52 2.45
C GLU A 121 9.17 -6.05 2.20
N VAL A 122 8.14 -5.55 2.91
CA VAL A 122 7.78 -4.14 2.92
C VAL A 122 8.06 -3.58 4.31
N LYS A 123 8.98 -2.63 4.40
CA LYS A 123 9.31 -1.97 5.66
C LYS A 123 8.75 -0.55 5.68
N VAL A 124 8.04 -0.21 6.75
CA VAL A 124 7.50 1.13 6.98
C VAL A 124 8.20 1.74 8.17
N ALA A 125 8.81 2.91 7.98
CA ALA A 125 9.60 3.56 9.02
C ALA A 125 9.14 5.00 9.31
N GLY A 126 9.45 5.50 10.52
CA GLY A 126 9.09 6.82 10.99
C GLY A 126 7.76 6.88 11.72
N GLU A 127 7.13 8.05 11.70
CA GLU A 127 5.87 8.29 12.41
C GLU A 127 4.72 7.40 11.91
N ILE A 128 4.70 7.09 10.62
CA ILE A 128 3.68 6.25 10.00
C ILE A 128 3.75 4.78 10.43
N SER A 129 4.88 4.31 10.94
CA SER A 129 5.01 2.95 11.48
C SER A 129 4.20 2.71 12.77
N GLY A 130 3.69 3.76 13.39
CA GLY A 130 2.81 3.69 14.57
C GLY A 130 1.35 3.37 14.25
N TYR A 131 0.98 3.30 12.97
CA TYR A 131 -0.37 2.98 12.49
C TYR A 131 -0.42 1.56 11.94
N GLU A 132 -1.62 1.07 11.63
CA GLU A 132 -1.79 -0.18 10.90
C GLU A 132 -1.32 -0.01 9.44
N THR A 133 -0.15 -0.58 9.12
CA THR A 133 0.55 -0.31 7.85
C THR A 133 0.17 -1.23 6.70
N LYS A 134 -0.71 -2.20 6.94
CA LYS A 134 -1.12 -3.21 5.96
C LYS A 134 -1.60 -2.62 4.64
N ILE A 135 -2.24 -1.46 4.68
CA ILE A 135 -2.69 -0.75 3.47
C ILE A 135 -1.51 -0.27 2.59
N LEU A 136 -0.38 0.10 3.19
CA LEU A 136 0.83 0.45 2.44
C LEU A 136 1.44 -0.79 1.79
N VAL A 137 1.41 -1.94 2.49
CA VAL A 137 1.82 -3.23 1.93
C VAL A 137 0.95 -3.60 0.73
N LEU A 138 -0.37 -3.46 0.84
CA LEU A 138 -1.31 -3.68 -0.26
C LEU A 138 -1.04 -2.74 -1.44
N SER A 139 -0.72 -1.46 -1.19
CA SER A 139 -0.36 -0.50 -2.23
C SER A 139 0.93 -0.92 -2.97
N VAL A 140 1.97 -1.34 -2.23
CA VAL A 140 3.21 -1.87 -2.83
C VAL A 140 2.92 -3.09 -3.68
N LEU A 141 2.15 -4.06 -3.16
CA LEU A 141 1.79 -5.27 -3.90
C LEU A 141 1.02 -4.97 -5.18
N ARG A 142 0.09 -4.03 -5.15
CA ARG A 142 -0.61 -3.57 -6.36
C ARG A 142 0.40 -3.12 -7.42
N GLY A 143 1.34 -2.25 -7.03
CA GLY A 143 2.37 -1.77 -7.94
C GLY A 143 3.24 -2.90 -8.52
N ILE A 144 3.64 -3.87 -7.69
CA ILE A 144 4.46 -5.01 -8.12
C ILE A 144 3.69 -5.92 -9.06
N LEU A 145 2.47 -6.29 -8.69
CA LEU A 145 1.73 -7.38 -9.32
C LEU A 145 0.92 -6.95 -10.54
N ASN A 146 0.62 -5.65 -10.72
CA ASN A 146 -0.17 -5.18 -11.87
C ASN A 146 0.42 -5.57 -13.23
N LYS A 147 1.76 -5.72 -13.33
CA LYS A 147 2.41 -6.18 -14.56
C LYS A 147 2.53 -7.70 -14.66
N ALA A 148 2.42 -8.41 -13.54
CA ALA A 148 2.61 -9.86 -13.46
C ALA A 148 1.29 -10.65 -13.54
N CYS A 149 0.14 -10.01 -13.33
CA CYS A 149 -1.17 -10.62 -13.29
C CYS A 149 -2.00 -10.32 -14.53
N ASP A 150 -2.76 -11.31 -14.99
CA ASP A 150 -3.85 -11.08 -15.93
C ASP A 150 -5.05 -10.46 -15.18
N GLY A 151 -5.34 -9.20 -15.48
CA GLY A 151 -6.43 -8.45 -14.85
C GLY A 151 -6.00 -7.57 -13.66
N PRO A 152 -6.92 -6.72 -13.17
CA PRO A 152 -6.57 -5.69 -12.19
C PRO A 152 -6.23 -6.29 -10.82
N VAL A 153 -5.16 -5.79 -10.22
CA VAL A 153 -4.83 -6.04 -8.82
C VAL A 153 -5.37 -4.90 -7.98
N THR A 154 -6.21 -5.22 -7.01
CA THR A 154 -6.89 -4.28 -6.14
C THR A 154 -6.44 -4.45 -4.69
N PHE A 155 -6.79 -3.50 -3.81
CA PHE A 155 -6.55 -3.66 -2.36
C PHE A 155 -7.21 -4.91 -1.77
N VAL A 156 -8.28 -5.40 -2.40
CA VAL A 156 -9.03 -6.57 -1.93
C VAL A 156 -8.34 -7.89 -2.29
N ASN A 157 -7.73 -7.98 -3.49
CA ASN A 157 -7.19 -9.24 -4.00
C ASN A 157 -5.66 -9.33 -4.01
N ALA A 158 -4.93 -8.27 -3.65
CA ALA A 158 -3.47 -8.22 -3.80
C ALA A 158 -2.73 -9.36 -3.07
N PHE A 159 -3.10 -9.67 -1.83
CA PHE A 159 -2.50 -10.80 -1.11
C PHE A 159 -2.83 -12.16 -1.74
N GLN A 160 -4.08 -12.34 -2.18
CA GLN A 160 -4.48 -13.56 -2.87
C GLN A 160 -3.69 -13.73 -4.17
N ARG A 161 -3.51 -12.66 -4.95
CA ARG A 161 -2.70 -12.67 -6.16
C ARG A 161 -1.23 -12.99 -5.90
N ALA A 162 -0.66 -12.45 -4.82
CA ALA A 162 0.70 -12.79 -4.40
C ALA A 162 0.82 -14.29 -4.09
N ASP A 163 -0.13 -14.85 -3.33
CA ASP A 163 -0.15 -16.28 -2.98
C ASP A 163 -0.31 -17.18 -4.21
N GLU A 164 -1.20 -16.83 -5.15
CA GLU A 164 -1.38 -17.53 -6.43
C GLU A 164 -0.10 -17.58 -7.27
N LEU A 165 0.75 -16.54 -7.16
CA LEU A 165 2.05 -16.46 -7.84
C LEU A 165 3.21 -17.05 -7.01
N GLY A 166 2.92 -17.61 -5.83
CA GLY A 166 3.91 -18.19 -4.93
C GLY A 166 4.83 -17.17 -4.25
N VAL A 167 4.39 -15.92 -4.13
CA VAL A 167 5.14 -14.83 -3.49
C VAL A 167 4.80 -14.76 -2.01
N GLN A 168 5.80 -14.96 -1.16
CA GLN A 168 5.68 -14.73 0.28
C GLN A 168 5.87 -13.24 0.59
N VAL A 169 4.94 -12.67 1.32
CA VAL A 169 4.96 -11.25 1.68
C VAL A 169 5.09 -11.11 3.18
N SER A 170 6.07 -10.32 3.60
CA SER A 170 6.29 -9.95 4.99
C SER A 170 6.32 -8.43 5.14
N ASP A 171 5.99 -7.94 6.32
CA ASP A 171 6.09 -6.53 6.65
C ASP A 171 6.80 -6.32 7.98
N SER A 172 7.43 -5.17 8.11
CA SER A 172 8.10 -4.75 9.33
C SER A 172 7.96 -3.25 9.57
N GLY A 173 7.93 -2.85 10.84
CA GLY A 173 7.82 -1.47 11.26
C GLY A 173 9.05 -1.00 12.04
N SER A 174 9.50 0.24 11.82
CA SER A 174 10.55 0.88 12.59
C SER A 174 10.19 2.33 12.88
N ARG A 175 10.46 2.82 14.09
CA ARG A 175 10.33 4.26 14.39
C ARG A 175 11.47 5.09 13.83
N ASP A 176 12.59 4.46 13.51
CA ASP A 176 13.77 5.11 12.92
C ASP A 176 13.67 5.06 11.39
N ALA A 177 13.53 6.21 10.77
CA ALA A 177 13.52 6.43 9.34
C ALA A 177 14.80 7.18 8.86
N GLY A 178 15.86 7.19 9.66
CA GLY A 178 17.09 7.89 9.35
C GLY A 178 16.91 9.40 9.21
N GLU A 179 17.30 9.98 8.08
CA GLU A 179 17.17 11.40 7.80
C GLU A 179 15.76 11.85 7.41
N PHE A 180 14.85 10.89 7.21
CA PHE A 180 13.50 11.16 6.75
C PHE A 180 12.48 11.12 7.88
N ARG A 181 11.39 11.85 7.73
CA ARG A 181 10.28 11.76 8.68
C ARG A 181 9.58 10.41 8.61
N ASN A 182 9.42 9.90 7.40
CA ASN A 182 8.78 8.63 7.10
C ASN A 182 9.42 8.00 5.88
N LEU A 183 9.44 6.68 5.81
CA LEU A 183 10.02 5.92 4.71
C LEU A 183 9.18 4.68 4.44
N VAL A 184 9.00 4.35 3.16
CA VAL A 184 8.51 3.05 2.70
C VAL A 184 9.62 2.39 1.91
N GLU A 185 9.99 1.18 2.29
CA GLU A 185 11.05 0.40 1.67
C GLU A 185 10.49 -0.94 1.21
N VAL A 186 10.91 -1.38 0.03
CA VAL A 186 10.53 -2.66 -0.58
C VAL A 186 11.80 -3.43 -0.86
N ARG A 187 11.88 -4.68 -0.40
CA ARG A 187 13.00 -5.60 -0.62
C ARG A 187 12.53 -6.90 -1.24
N GLY A 188 13.36 -7.49 -2.09
CA GLY A 188 13.15 -8.82 -2.63
C GLY A 188 14.33 -9.27 -3.50
N GLY A 189 14.76 -10.52 -3.32
CA GLY A 189 15.98 -11.00 -3.93
C GLY A 189 17.20 -10.19 -3.49
N SER A 190 17.97 -9.69 -4.45
CA SER A 190 19.14 -8.82 -4.19
C SER A 190 18.84 -7.33 -4.30
N HIS A 191 17.57 -6.95 -4.48
CA HIS A 191 17.16 -5.58 -4.73
C HIS A 191 16.37 -4.98 -3.59
N ALA A 192 16.56 -3.68 -3.40
CA ALA A 192 15.81 -2.87 -2.45
C ALA A 192 15.57 -1.48 -3.02
N VAL A 193 14.39 -0.93 -2.77
CA VAL A 193 14.08 0.46 -3.10
C VAL A 193 13.37 1.12 -1.93
N ALA A 194 13.70 2.37 -1.64
CA ALA A 194 12.99 3.12 -0.61
C ALA A 194 12.56 4.48 -1.13
N GLY A 195 11.44 4.95 -0.63
CA GLY A 195 10.89 6.25 -1.01
C GLY A 195 10.19 6.94 0.13
N THR A 196 10.06 8.23 -0.03
CA THR A 196 9.43 9.12 0.95
C THR A 196 8.73 10.27 0.27
N LEU A 197 7.96 11.02 1.04
CA LEU A 197 7.39 12.30 0.65
C LEU A 197 8.27 13.41 1.23
N ILE A 198 8.81 14.27 0.36
CA ILE A 198 9.63 15.40 0.77
C ILE A 198 8.87 16.72 0.61
N ARG A 199 9.36 17.75 1.30
CA ARG A 199 8.82 19.13 1.28
C ARG A 199 7.37 19.23 1.78
N SER A 200 6.90 20.44 1.94
CA SER A 200 5.53 20.75 2.37
C SER A 200 4.46 20.34 1.35
N GLY A 201 4.85 20.05 0.10
CA GLY A 201 3.96 19.63 -1.00
C GLY A 201 3.78 18.11 -1.12
N ASN A 202 4.33 17.31 -0.21
CA ASN A 202 4.29 15.85 -0.27
C ASN A 202 4.80 15.31 -1.62
N GLU A 203 5.93 15.83 -2.12
CA GLU A 203 6.52 15.38 -3.36
C GLU A 203 7.14 13.98 -3.21
N PRO A 204 6.71 12.98 -4.00
CA PRO A 204 7.25 11.63 -3.90
C PRO A 204 8.67 11.54 -4.47
N ARG A 205 9.58 10.92 -3.72
CA ARG A 205 10.97 10.67 -4.11
C ARG A 205 11.36 9.23 -3.80
N ILE A 206 12.10 8.62 -4.72
CA ILE A 206 12.96 7.49 -4.40
C ILE A 206 14.19 8.08 -3.71
N VAL A 207 14.60 7.50 -2.59
CA VAL A 207 15.73 7.97 -1.80
C VAL A 207 16.78 6.90 -1.58
N MET A 208 16.51 5.66 -1.97
CA MET A 208 17.44 4.55 -1.97
C MET A 208 17.11 3.60 -3.12
N ILE A 209 18.13 3.15 -3.83
CA ILE A 209 18.07 2.04 -4.79
C ILE A 209 19.22 1.10 -4.46
N ASP A 210 18.91 -0.14 -4.14
CA ASP A 210 19.85 -1.15 -3.63
C ASP A 210 20.80 -0.56 -2.56
N ASP A 211 21.42 -0.51 -1.89
CA ASP A 211 22.15 0.12 -0.80
C ASP A 211 22.78 1.50 -1.14
N HIS A 212 22.37 2.12 -2.28
CA HIS A 212 22.83 3.44 -2.67
C HIS A 212 21.83 4.51 -2.26
N SER A 213 22.26 5.49 -1.45
CA SER A 213 21.46 6.69 -1.18
C SER A 213 21.43 7.57 -2.43
N VAL A 214 20.25 7.69 -3.04
CA VAL A 214 20.05 8.47 -4.26
C VAL A 214 18.67 9.12 -4.25
N GLU A 215 18.61 10.43 -4.44
CA GLU A 215 17.33 11.12 -4.55
C GLU A 215 16.96 11.28 -6.02
N VAL A 216 15.76 10.78 -6.40
CA VAL A 216 15.20 10.95 -7.75
C VAL A 216 13.66 11.04 -7.68
N PRO A 217 13.01 11.95 -8.47
CA PRO A 217 11.56 11.98 -8.53
C PRO A 217 11.03 10.68 -9.11
N LEU A 218 9.86 10.26 -8.65
CA LEU A 218 9.08 9.18 -9.26
C LEU A 218 8.52 9.69 -10.61
N ALA A 219 9.39 9.81 -11.61
CA ALA A 219 9.04 10.21 -12.96
C ALA A 219 8.47 9.03 -13.77
N LYS A 220 7.88 9.34 -14.94
CA LYS A 220 7.32 8.31 -15.83
C LYS A 220 8.39 7.36 -16.37
N HIS A 221 9.59 7.87 -16.65
CA HIS A 221 10.73 7.10 -17.14
C HIS A 221 11.94 7.37 -16.23
N ILE A 222 12.49 6.32 -15.63
CA ILE A 222 13.65 6.40 -14.75
C ILE A 222 14.71 5.42 -15.28
N LEU A 223 15.83 5.96 -15.72
CA LEU A 223 17.01 5.20 -16.10
C LEU A 223 17.88 4.97 -14.88
N VAL A 224 18.20 3.73 -14.59
CA VAL A 224 19.13 3.32 -13.51
C VAL A 224 20.38 2.76 -14.15
N ILE A 225 21.53 3.35 -13.82
CA ILE A 225 22.85 2.94 -14.31
C ILE A 225 23.72 2.59 -13.13
N ARG A 226 24.35 1.42 -13.13
CA ARG A 226 25.45 1.06 -12.22
C ARG A 226 26.76 1.23 -12.96
N ASN A 227 27.68 1.98 -12.37
CA ASN A 227 28.96 2.31 -13.00
C ASN A 227 30.10 2.37 -11.98
N ASP A 228 31.33 2.33 -12.48
CA ASP A 228 32.51 2.63 -11.70
C ASP A 228 32.48 4.08 -11.21
N ASP A 229 32.83 4.34 -9.96
CA ASP A 229 32.92 5.71 -9.43
C ASP A 229 34.23 6.38 -9.88
N ARG A 230 34.25 6.86 -11.11
CA ARG A 230 35.39 7.53 -11.70
C ARG A 230 35.03 8.82 -12.46
N PRO A 231 35.96 9.78 -12.53
CA PRO A 231 35.75 11.00 -13.30
C PRO A 231 35.37 10.72 -14.75
N GLY A 232 34.42 11.50 -15.28
CA GLY A 232 34.00 11.44 -16.68
C GLY A 232 32.74 10.63 -16.93
N MET A 233 32.31 9.74 -16.03
CA MET A 233 31.14 8.87 -16.24
C MET A 233 29.84 9.65 -16.51
N ILE A 234 29.60 10.73 -15.75
CA ILE A 234 28.43 11.61 -15.98
C ILE A 234 28.48 12.20 -17.39
N GLY A 235 29.68 12.65 -17.85
CA GLY A 235 29.86 13.21 -19.18
C GLY A 235 29.59 12.18 -20.29
N THR A 236 30.07 10.96 -20.14
CA THR A 236 29.82 9.84 -21.05
C THR A 236 28.33 9.56 -21.17
N VAL A 237 27.63 9.35 -20.04
CA VAL A 237 26.18 9.10 -20.03
C VAL A 237 25.41 10.27 -20.65
N GLY A 238 25.74 11.51 -20.28
CA GLY A 238 25.10 12.71 -20.83
C GLY A 238 25.32 12.87 -22.33
N THR A 239 26.50 12.49 -22.84
CA THR A 239 26.79 12.57 -24.29
C THR A 239 25.98 11.53 -25.08
N ILE A 240 25.91 10.30 -24.58
CA ILE A 240 25.12 9.24 -25.26
C ILE A 240 23.65 9.58 -25.28
N LEU A 241 23.09 10.00 -24.13
CA LEU A 241 21.67 10.36 -24.03
C LEU A 241 21.34 11.59 -24.88
N GLY A 242 22.20 12.63 -24.86
CA GLY A 242 22.04 13.81 -25.71
C GLY A 242 22.16 13.51 -27.19
N GLY A 243 23.06 12.59 -27.59
CA GLY A 243 23.17 12.10 -28.96
C GLY A 243 21.93 11.34 -29.46
N ALA A 244 21.19 10.73 -28.53
CA ALA A 244 19.92 10.04 -28.79
C ALA A 244 18.68 10.95 -28.60
N ASP A 245 18.86 12.26 -28.48
CA ASP A 245 17.79 13.27 -28.26
C ASP A 245 16.96 13.01 -26.98
N VAL A 246 17.59 12.41 -25.96
CA VAL A 246 16.97 12.16 -24.65
C VAL A 246 17.25 13.33 -23.71
N ASN A 247 16.19 14.02 -23.31
CA ASN A 247 16.29 15.10 -22.33
C ASN A 247 16.27 14.52 -20.90
N ILE A 248 17.26 14.92 -20.11
CA ILE A 248 17.38 14.56 -18.69
C ILE A 248 16.72 15.66 -17.88
N SER A 249 15.58 15.35 -17.25
CA SER A 249 14.85 16.31 -16.40
C SER A 249 15.38 16.32 -14.96
N PHE A 250 16.00 15.22 -14.50
CA PHE A 250 16.63 15.09 -13.18
C PHE A 250 17.71 14.02 -13.19
N MET A 251 18.76 14.20 -12.39
CA MET A 251 19.80 13.22 -12.16
C MET A 251 20.16 13.18 -10.67
N GLY A 252 20.10 11.99 -10.08
CA GLY A 252 20.64 11.66 -8.78
C GLY A 252 21.85 10.74 -8.91
N LEU A 253 22.84 10.91 -8.03
CA LEU A 253 24.01 10.07 -7.96
C LEU A 253 24.16 9.53 -6.55
N GLY A 254 24.15 8.22 -6.38
CA GLY A 254 24.46 7.51 -5.14
C GLY A 254 25.82 6.83 -5.22
N ARG A 255 26.57 6.85 -4.12
CA ARG A 255 27.82 6.11 -3.97
C ARG A 255 27.63 5.01 -2.95
N ASP A 256 28.28 3.87 -3.17
CA ASP A 256 28.43 2.88 -2.12
C ASP A 256 29.41 3.40 -1.05
N GLY A 257 29.26 2.95 0.20
CA GLY A 257 30.14 3.39 1.30
C GLY A 257 31.61 2.96 1.14
N VAL A 258 31.93 2.17 0.13
CA VAL A 258 33.27 1.60 -0.15
C VAL A 258 34.00 2.37 -1.26
N GLY A 259 33.23 3.08 -2.13
CA GLY A 259 33.80 4.08 -3.06
C GLY A 259 34.25 3.54 -4.42
N ASP A 260 34.03 2.27 -4.75
CA ASP A 260 34.42 1.71 -6.05
C ASP A 260 33.28 1.75 -7.08
N HIS A 261 32.03 1.83 -6.63
CA HIS A 261 30.85 1.80 -7.48
C HIS A 261 29.89 2.96 -7.20
N ALA A 262 29.21 3.38 -8.22
CA ALA A 262 28.20 4.43 -8.15
C ALA A 262 26.91 3.98 -8.87
N LEU A 263 25.80 4.54 -8.45
CA LEU A 263 24.52 4.39 -9.09
C LEU A 263 24.02 5.77 -9.53
N MET A 264 23.69 5.88 -10.84
CA MET A 264 23.01 7.05 -11.38
C MET A 264 21.56 6.71 -11.60
N ALA A 265 20.66 7.55 -11.09
CA ALA A 265 19.24 7.48 -11.38
C ALA A 265 18.83 8.76 -12.09
N LEU A 266 18.31 8.63 -13.33
CA LEU A 266 17.97 9.75 -14.18
C LEU A 266 16.48 9.70 -14.54
N ALA A 267 15.79 10.82 -14.40
CA ALA A 267 14.44 10.98 -14.92
C ALA A 267 14.52 11.58 -16.33
N SER A 268 13.77 11.00 -17.27
CA SER A 268 13.66 11.51 -18.64
C SER A 268 12.21 11.82 -19.01
N ASP A 269 12.02 12.74 -19.95
CA ASP A 269 10.71 13.16 -20.41
C ASP A 269 10.04 12.11 -21.32
N HIS A 270 10.88 11.28 -21.98
CA HIS A 270 10.44 10.27 -22.94
C HIS A 270 11.10 8.91 -22.66
N SER A 271 10.52 7.86 -23.24
CA SER A 271 11.10 6.51 -23.20
C SER A 271 12.47 6.50 -23.90
N ILE A 272 13.41 5.74 -23.35
CA ILE A 272 14.75 5.56 -23.91
C ILE A 272 14.73 4.30 -24.79
N ALA A 273 15.21 4.41 -26.02
CA ALA A 273 15.25 3.29 -26.95
C ALA A 273 16.26 2.22 -26.51
N GLU A 274 15.98 0.94 -26.80
CA GLU A 274 16.87 -0.15 -26.44
C GLU A 274 18.28 -0.01 -27.05
N ALA A 275 18.39 0.51 -28.27
CA ALA A 275 19.68 0.80 -28.89
C ALA A 275 20.54 1.76 -28.04
N THR A 276 19.93 2.78 -27.44
CA THR A 276 20.63 3.72 -26.56
C THR A 276 21.06 3.05 -25.25
N LEU A 277 20.27 2.09 -24.74
CA LEU A 277 20.65 1.29 -23.58
C LEU A 277 21.81 0.33 -23.90
N GLU A 278 21.84 -0.24 -25.11
CA GLU A 278 22.95 -1.05 -25.59
C GLU A 278 24.22 -0.21 -25.73
N ASP A 279 24.15 1.00 -26.27
CA ASP A 279 25.27 1.93 -26.32
C ASP A 279 25.81 2.23 -24.93
N LEU A 280 24.94 2.53 -23.97
CA LEU A 280 25.34 2.75 -22.56
C LEU A 280 26.03 1.51 -21.99
N ARG A 281 25.45 0.30 -22.15
CA ARG A 281 26.00 -0.95 -21.61
C ARG A 281 27.35 -1.32 -22.25
N SER A 282 27.62 -0.86 -23.46
CA SER A 282 28.87 -1.10 -24.17
C SER A 282 30.04 -0.23 -23.69
N GLU A 283 29.76 0.84 -22.96
CA GLU A 283 30.77 1.77 -22.47
C GLU A 283 31.58 1.22 -21.32
N ALA A 284 32.90 1.42 -21.39
CA ALA A 284 33.81 0.98 -20.35
C ALA A 284 33.51 1.66 -19.01
N GLY A 285 33.26 0.87 -17.96
CA GLY A 285 32.91 1.35 -16.61
C GLY A 285 31.41 1.46 -16.37
N ILE A 286 30.54 1.15 -17.33
CA ILE A 286 29.11 0.92 -17.10
C ILE A 286 28.90 -0.58 -16.92
N GLN A 287 28.37 -0.96 -15.78
CA GLN A 287 28.10 -2.36 -15.39
C GLN A 287 26.69 -2.80 -15.82
N SER A 288 25.73 -1.91 -15.68
CA SER A 288 24.34 -2.13 -16.14
C SER A 288 23.64 -0.81 -16.42
N ALA A 289 22.68 -0.85 -17.33
CA ALA A 289 21.75 0.24 -17.61
C ALA A 289 20.36 -0.36 -17.89
N SER A 290 19.35 0.12 -17.15
CA SER A 290 17.96 -0.34 -17.30
C SER A 290 17.00 0.84 -17.13
N VAL A 291 15.88 0.83 -17.87
CA VAL A 291 14.82 1.82 -17.77
C VAL A 291 13.62 1.20 -17.11
N VAL A 292 13.12 1.88 -16.09
CA VAL A 292 11.83 1.57 -15.48
C VAL A 292 10.81 2.60 -15.98
N ALA A 293 9.75 2.12 -16.63
CA ALA A 293 8.61 2.92 -17.02
C ALA A 293 7.50 2.77 -15.97
N LEU A 294 7.07 3.91 -15.41
CA LEU A 294 5.93 4.04 -14.50
C LEU A 294 4.75 4.63 -15.26
N GLU A 295 3.59 4.01 -15.16
CA GLU A 295 2.34 4.50 -15.76
C GLU A 295 1.73 5.64 -14.95
#